data_f7a2c96558aa08db1fce37eeac30fbf3
#
_entry.id   f7a2c96558aa08db1fce37eeac30fbf3
#
_cell.length_a   1.000
_cell.length_b   1.000
_cell.length_c   1.000
_cell.angle_alpha   90.00
_cell.angle_beta   90.00
_cell.angle_gamma   90.00
#
_symmetry.space_group_name_H-M   'P 1'
#
loop_
_entity.id
_entity.type
_entity.pdbx_description
1 polymer ?
#
loop_
_entity_poly.entity_id
_entity_poly.type
_entity_poly.pdbx_seq_one_letter_code
_entity_poly.pdbx_strand_id
1 'polypeptide(L)'
;MIGALGAGSYLLSSGAPPKAELSNELPETYDALVSAMSRAGDFVEGHKWYGTEKEQAEAYRHILRILMNSVQESLSDKDFPYFYEINPFSKSGMDNADQRYLSVLINGAGVYRIWGHKGTQVDLSFSVYEEDALSKTLAALNADDMEIAPDGSFELILGGQKVKGNWMPLQKGVKRVLVRQIHSDWATELPGDIHIDRIDKARPTYPNLSSADMAAKLRGITDTFATNVQRWPEYSRTRFDALLPVNTLTKPRDVSATGGLAGRVMVGGHFYLQDNEALLIKSYPTEAKYQAIQLGHHWWESMDYAHRQSSLTADQAVLSSDGAYYFILTKNDPGYSNWLDTEGFMRGVLLMRYDGLPGNTMSENLNPSARLVKFNDLATFLPPDEPILTKKQRQDILAQRRAHVQKRFNF
;
A
#
# COMPACT_ATOMS: atom_id res chain seq x y z
N MET A 1 -61.54 36.26 2.15
CA MET A 1 -61.93 34.86 2.49
C MET A 1 -60.75 33.96 2.19
N ILE A 2 -60.10 33.53 3.25
CA ILE A 2 -58.87 32.72 3.15
C ILE A 2 -59.33 31.28 3.37
N GLY A 3 -59.17 30.46 2.35
CA GLY A 3 -59.46 29.03 2.41
C GLY A 3 -58.31 28.26 3.03
N ALA A 4 -58.56 27.56 4.14
CA ALA A 4 -57.62 26.69 4.85
C ALA A 4 -57.42 25.39 4.03
N LEU A 5 -56.19 25.12 3.62
CA LEU A 5 -55.75 23.83 3.09
C LEU A 5 -55.50 22.87 4.27
N GLY A 6 -56.32 21.84 4.34
CA GLY A 6 -56.18 20.78 5.30
C GLY A 6 -54.92 19.94 5.08
N ALA A 7 -54.07 19.85 6.09
CA ALA A 7 -52.97 18.92 6.12
C ALA A 7 -53.49 17.49 6.32
N GLY A 8 -53.49 16.69 5.29
CA GLY A 8 -53.74 15.25 5.38
C GLY A 8 -52.54 14.57 6.01
N SER A 9 -52.63 14.16 7.26
CA SER A 9 -51.67 13.29 7.95
C SER A 9 -51.75 11.87 7.37
N TYR A 10 -50.82 11.54 6.48
CA TYR A 10 -50.57 10.13 6.14
C TYR A 10 -49.99 9.40 7.33
N LEU A 11 -50.84 8.76 8.11
CA LEU A 11 -50.44 7.72 9.03
C LEU A 11 -49.89 6.53 8.20
N LEU A 12 -48.57 6.49 8.03
CA LEU A 12 -47.89 5.28 7.59
C LEU A 12 -48.12 4.25 8.73
N SER A 13 -49.00 3.28 8.48
CA SER A 13 -49.11 2.11 9.33
C SER A 13 -47.78 1.36 9.30
N SER A 14 -46.96 1.54 10.30
CA SER A 14 -45.74 0.77 10.49
C SER A 14 -46.12 -0.65 10.97
N GLY A 15 -46.76 -1.42 10.12
CA GLY A 15 -46.80 -2.86 10.21
C GLY A 15 -45.45 -3.37 9.83
N ALA A 16 -44.48 -3.43 10.78
CA ALA A 16 -43.30 -4.22 10.54
C ALA A 16 -43.76 -5.64 10.17
N PRO A 17 -43.24 -6.24 9.09
CA PRO A 17 -43.57 -7.62 8.76
C PRO A 17 -43.30 -8.50 10.00
N PRO A 18 -44.09 -9.55 10.23
CA PRO A 18 -43.85 -10.45 11.35
C PRO A 18 -42.39 -10.85 11.31
N LYS A 19 -41.68 -10.69 12.42
CA LYS A 19 -40.33 -11.19 12.57
C LYS A 19 -40.45 -12.71 12.35
N ALA A 20 -40.11 -13.17 11.13
CA ALA A 20 -39.73 -14.57 10.96
C ALA A 20 -38.72 -14.87 12.09
N GLU A 21 -38.68 -16.09 12.60
CA GLU A 21 -37.63 -16.50 13.54
C GLU A 21 -36.30 -16.26 12.82
N LEU A 22 -35.78 -15.03 12.99
CA LEU A 22 -34.48 -14.63 12.44
C LEU A 22 -33.45 -15.44 13.24
N SER A 23 -32.64 -16.21 12.54
CA SER A 23 -31.49 -16.86 13.18
C SER A 23 -30.72 -15.78 13.95
N ASN A 24 -30.27 -16.06 15.18
CA ASN A 24 -29.44 -15.15 15.96
C ASN A 24 -28.04 -14.93 15.35
N GLU A 25 -27.72 -15.60 14.24
CA GLU A 25 -26.42 -15.63 13.61
C GLU A 25 -25.93 -14.23 13.21
N LEU A 26 -26.80 -13.37 12.67
CA LEU A 26 -26.38 -12.05 12.21
C LEU A 26 -26.00 -11.09 13.36
N PRO A 27 -26.81 -10.95 14.43
CA PRO A 27 -26.41 -10.22 15.62
C PRO A 27 -25.14 -10.78 16.28
N GLU A 28 -25.01 -12.10 16.41
CA GLU A 28 -23.85 -12.76 17.02
C GLU A 28 -22.56 -12.47 16.24
N THR A 29 -22.60 -12.52 14.90
CA THR A 29 -21.44 -12.21 14.07
C THR A 29 -21.07 -10.72 14.09
N TYR A 30 -22.05 -9.84 14.22
CA TYR A 30 -21.82 -8.40 14.44
C TYR A 30 -21.14 -8.13 15.78
N ASP A 31 -21.65 -8.75 16.86
CA ASP A 31 -21.07 -8.62 18.21
C ASP A 31 -19.64 -9.17 18.27
N ALA A 32 -19.36 -10.24 17.51
CA ALA A 32 -17.99 -10.76 17.35
C ALA A 32 -17.04 -9.73 16.73
N LEU A 33 -17.49 -8.97 15.71
CA LEU A 33 -16.69 -7.90 15.09
C LEU A 33 -16.46 -6.75 16.09
N VAL A 34 -17.49 -6.31 16.81
CA VAL A 34 -17.34 -5.27 17.84
C VAL A 34 -16.33 -5.70 18.91
N SER A 35 -16.41 -6.96 19.34
CA SER A 35 -15.48 -7.54 20.31
C SER A 35 -14.04 -7.60 19.77
N ALA A 36 -13.87 -7.90 18.48
CA ALA A 36 -12.55 -7.89 17.84
C ALA A 36 -11.96 -6.46 17.77
N MET A 37 -12.79 -5.45 17.50
CA MET A 37 -12.36 -4.04 17.53
C MET A 37 -11.94 -3.60 18.94
N SER A 38 -12.66 -4.02 19.98
CA SER A 38 -12.27 -3.74 21.38
C SER A 38 -10.90 -4.33 21.69
N ARG A 39 -10.69 -5.61 21.36
CA ARG A 39 -9.38 -6.27 21.56
C ARG A 39 -8.25 -5.63 20.75
N ALA A 40 -8.54 -5.07 19.58
CA ALA A 40 -7.56 -4.32 18.81
C ALA A 40 -7.15 -3.02 19.53
N GLY A 41 -8.08 -2.34 20.19
CA GLY A 41 -7.79 -1.21 21.08
C GLY A 41 -6.82 -1.62 22.19
N ASP A 42 -7.16 -2.65 22.97
CA ASP A 42 -6.31 -3.18 24.04
C ASP A 42 -4.91 -3.56 23.52
N PHE A 43 -4.83 -4.17 22.33
CA PHE A 43 -3.55 -4.55 21.71
C PHE A 43 -2.66 -3.35 21.40
N VAL A 44 -3.21 -2.31 20.75
CA VAL A 44 -2.39 -1.15 20.37
C VAL A 44 -2.00 -0.32 21.58
N GLU A 45 -2.86 -0.18 22.58
CA GLU A 45 -2.58 0.52 23.83
C GLU A 45 -1.49 -0.19 24.66
N GLY A 46 -1.46 -1.51 24.65
CA GLY A 46 -0.42 -2.31 25.30
C GLY A 46 0.91 -2.35 24.53
N HIS A 47 0.98 -1.77 23.32
CA HIS A 47 2.17 -1.89 22.49
C HIS A 47 3.21 -0.83 22.83
N LYS A 48 4.50 -1.18 22.76
CA LYS A 48 5.62 -0.26 23.05
C LYS A 48 5.70 0.98 22.16
N TRP A 49 4.99 0.99 21.03
CA TRP A 49 4.89 2.13 20.11
C TRP A 49 3.65 3.02 20.36
N TYR A 50 3.11 2.97 21.56
CA TYR A 50 1.99 3.79 22.03
C TYR A 50 2.47 4.86 23.05
N GLY A 51 3.67 5.40 22.88
CA GLY A 51 4.33 6.21 23.90
C GLY A 51 4.00 7.71 23.86
N THR A 52 3.82 8.28 22.68
CA THR A 52 3.55 9.71 22.48
C THR A 52 2.13 9.93 21.96
N GLU A 53 1.55 11.14 22.17
CA GLU A 53 0.22 11.49 21.64
C GLU A 53 0.09 11.17 20.15
N LYS A 54 1.13 11.47 19.38
CA LYS A 54 1.15 11.19 17.94
C LYS A 54 1.15 9.69 17.62
N GLU A 55 1.93 8.92 18.36
CA GLU A 55 1.96 7.46 18.21
C GLU A 55 0.63 6.82 18.60
N GLN A 56 -0.04 7.36 19.63
CA GLN A 56 -1.39 6.95 20.04
C GLN A 56 -2.41 7.20 18.93
N ALA A 57 -2.39 8.41 18.35
CA ALA A 57 -3.28 8.73 17.22
C ALA A 57 -3.04 7.81 16.02
N GLU A 58 -1.78 7.52 15.69
CA GLU A 58 -1.44 6.62 14.57
C GLU A 58 -1.81 5.17 14.85
N ALA A 59 -1.72 4.72 16.09
CA ALA A 59 -2.16 3.39 16.53
C ALA A 59 -3.66 3.15 16.26
N TYR A 60 -4.51 4.12 16.60
CA TYR A 60 -5.94 4.04 16.30
C TYR A 60 -6.22 4.18 14.80
N ARG A 61 -5.43 4.98 14.07
CA ARG A 61 -5.53 5.07 12.61
C ARG A 61 -5.19 3.72 11.96
N HIS A 62 -4.20 3.00 12.47
CA HIS A 62 -3.88 1.63 12.05
C HIS A 62 -5.09 0.70 12.17
N ILE A 63 -5.78 0.69 13.32
CA ILE A 63 -7.00 -0.11 13.51
C ILE A 63 -8.02 0.18 12.40
N LEU A 64 -8.29 1.46 12.12
CA LEU A 64 -9.27 1.86 11.11
C LEU A 64 -8.85 1.49 9.68
N ARG A 65 -7.57 1.60 9.35
CA ARG A 65 -7.03 1.20 8.04
C ARG A 65 -7.17 -0.31 7.80
N ILE A 66 -6.81 -1.12 8.81
CA ILE A 66 -6.96 -2.58 8.72
C ILE A 66 -8.42 -2.99 8.65
N LEU A 67 -9.31 -2.33 9.40
CA LEU A 67 -10.75 -2.59 9.32
C LEU A 67 -11.28 -2.28 7.91
N MET A 68 -10.95 -1.12 7.36
CA MET A 68 -11.36 -0.71 6.01
C MET A 68 -10.90 -1.73 4.96
N ASN A 69 -9.64 -2.18 5.04
CA ASN A 69 -9.10 -3.20 4.12
C ASN A 69 -9.86 -4.52 4.26
N SER A 70 -10.14 -4.97 5.48
CA SER A 70 -10.88 -6.20 5.75
C SER A 70 -12.33 -6.14 5.24
N VAL A 71 -12.97 -4.98 5.35
CA VAL A 71 -14.33 -4.73 4.81
C VAL A 71 -14.32 -4.79 3.29
N GLN A 72 -13.41 -4.07 2.62
CA GLN A 72 -13.30 -4.09 1.16
C GLN A 72 -13.06 -5.51 0.63
N GLU A 73 -12.17 -6.26 1.26
CA GLU A 73 -11.87 -7.64 0.90
C GLU A 73 -13.10 -8.54 1.04
N SER A 74 -13.75 -8.54 2.19
CA SER A 74 -14.86 -9.46 2.49
C SER A 74 -16.14 -9.12 1.70
N LEU A 75 -16.34 -7.85 1.32
CA LEU A 75 -17.48 -7.44 0.50
C LEU A 75 -17.28 -7.70 -0.99
N SER A 76 -16.04 -7.98 -1.44
CA SER A 76 -15.78 -8.33 -2.84
C SER A 76 -16.42 -9.68 -3.19
N ASP A 77 -16.77 -9.86 -4.47
CA ASP A 77 -17.41 -11.08 -4.99
C ASP A 77 -16.53 -11.73 -6.08
N LYS A 78 -16.31 -13.03 -5.97
CA LYS A 78 -15.45 -13.80 -6.88
C LYS A 78 -16.13 -14.16 -8.20
N ASP A 79 -17.44 -14.12 -8.24
CA ASP A 79 -18.26 -14.41 -9.42
C ASP A 79 -18.60 -13.12 -10.19
N PHE A 80 -18.63 -11.97 -9.49
CA PHE A 80 -18.81 -10.61 -10.03
C PHE A 80 -17.66 -9.71 -9.60
N PRO A 81 -16.43 -10.02 -10.00
CA PRO A 81 -15.25 -9.34 -9.49
C PRO A 81 -15.15 -7.91 -10.01
N TYR A 82 -14.64 -7.02 -9.15
CA TYR A 82 -14.10 -5.72 -9.50
C TYR A 82 -12.93 -5.41 -8.59
N PHE A 83 -11.98 -4.63 -9.07
CA PHE A 83 -10.84 -4.24 -8.27
C PHE A 83 -11.24 -3.23 -7.20
N TYR A 84 -10.66 -3.38 -6.00
CA TYR A 84 -10.66 -2.36 -4.96
C TYR A 84 -9.23 -1.90 -4.68
N GLU A 85 -9.08 -0.67 -4.16
CA GLU A 85 -7.79 -0.06 -3.86
C GLU A 85 -7.36 -0.34 -2.43
N ILE A 86 -6.07 -0.69 -2.24
CA ILE A 86 -5.50 -0.92 -0.91
C ILE A 86 -5.03 0.40 -0.29
N ASN A 87 -4.60 1.38 -1.10
CA ASN A 87 -4.14 2.69 -0.66
C ASN A 87 -4.88 3.80 -1.43
N PRO A 88 -4.85 5.06 -0.99
CA PRO A 88 -4.06 5.62 0.10
C PRO A 88 -4.73 5.57 1.48
N PHE A 89 -6.01 5.18 1.59
CA PHE A 89 -6.76 5.23 2.85
C PHE A 89 -6.61 3.97 3.69
N SER A 90 -6.64 2.79 3.08
CA SER A 90 -6.55 1.49 3.76
C SER A 90 -5.13 0.90 3.69
N LYS A 91 -4.13 1.72 4.01
CA LYS A 91 -2.72 1.33 4.01
C LYS A 91 -2.47 0.07 4.82
N SER A 92 -1.63 -0.82 4.29
CA SER A 92 -1.24 -2.04 4.98
C SER A 92 -0.02 -2.68 4.31
N GLY A 93 0.76 -3.44 5.07
CA GLY A 93 1.86 -4.21 4.50
C GLY A 93 3.04 -3.37 4.00
N MET A 94 3.26 -2.20 4.57
CA MET A 94 4.23 -1.20 4.11
C MET A 94 4.00 -0.86 2.65
N ASP A 95 2.79 -0.40 2.35
CA ASP A 95 2.38 0.06 1.04
C ASP A 95 3.43 1.03 0.46
N ASN A 96 3.73 0.86 -0.83
CA ASN A 96 4.70 1.72 -1.50
C ASN A 96 4.06 3.06 -1.85
N ALA A 97 4.68 4.15 -1.41
CA ALA A 97 4.26 5.53 -1.68
C ALA A 97 4.13 5.84 -3.18
N ASP A 98 4.84 5.10 -4.02
CA ASP A 98 4.93 5.32 -5.46
C ASP A 98 4.00 4.40 -6.26
N GLN A 99 3.18 3.58 -5.58
CA GLN A 99 2.33 2.59 -6.23
C GLN A 99 0.84 2.83 -6.00
N ARG A 100 0.05 2.52 -7.02
CA ARG A 100 -1.37 2.25 -6.91
C ARG A 100 -1.57 0.74 -6.88
N TYR A 101 -2.25 0.24 -5.87
CA TYR A 101 -2.54 -1.18 -5.71
C TYR A 101 -4.02 -1.44 -5.98
N LEU A 102 -4.29 -2.33 -6.93
CA LEU A 102 -5.63 -2.84 -7.18
C LEU A 102 -5.67 -4.32 -6.78
N SER A 103 -6.59 -4.68 -5.92
CA SER A 103 -6.74 -6.05 -5.42
C SER A 103 -8.12 -6.59 -5.72
N VAL A 104 -8.21 -7.90 -5.94
CA VAL A 104 -9.49 -8.60 -6.11
C VAL A 104 -9.36 -10.04 -5.65
N LEU A 105 -10.41 -10.55 -4.99
CA LEU A 105 -10.52 -11.98 -4.70
C LEU A 105 -11.06 -12.72 -5.92
N ILE A 106 -10.46 -13.87 -6.22
CA ILE A 106 -10.85 -14.74 -7.32
C ILE A 106 -10.96 -16.21 -6.88
N ASN A 107 -11.53 -17.03 -7.72
CA ASN A 107 -11.51 -18.48 -7.58
C ASN A 107 -10.46 -19.07 -8.53
N GLY A 108 -9.44 -19.74 -8.01
CA GLY A 108 -8.35 -20.31 -8.82
C GLY A 108 -8.78 -21.37 -9.83
N ALA A 109 -10.03 -21.86 -9.76
CA ALA A 109 -10.62 -22.73 -10.79
C ALA A 109 -11.42 -21.95 -11.87
N GLY A 110 -11.57 -20.62 -11.74
CA GLY A 110 -12.28 -19.78 -12.68
C GLY A 110 -11.40 -19.33 -13.85
N VAL A 111 -12.03 -18.72 -14.84
CA VAL A 111 -11.34 -18.00 -15.93
C VAL A 111 -11.73 -16.54 -15.89
N TYR A 112 -10.75 -15.67 -15.88
CA TYR A 112 -10.96 -14.23 -15.77
C TYR A 112 -10.26 -13.50 -16.92
N ARG A 113 -10.85 -12.37 -17.29
CA ARG A 113 -10.28 -11.40 -18.24
C ARG A 113 -9.96 -10.14 -17.47
N ILE A 114 -8.69 -9.73 -17.48
CA ILE A 114 -8.26 -8.39 -17.06
C ILE A 114 -8.03 -7.58 -18.32
N TRP A 115 -8.54 -6.35 -18.36
CA TRP A 115 -8.46 -5.50 -19.54
C TRP A 115 -8.45 -4.03 -19.15
N GLY A 116 -8.03 -3.18 -20.08
CA GLY A 116 -7.97 -1.73 -19.90
C GLY A 116 -6.83 -1.10 -20.66
N HIS A 117 -6.30 0.00 -20.14
CA HIS A 117 -5.19 0.72 -20.73
C HIS A 117 -4.04 0.82 -19.72
N LYS A 118 -2.83 0.54 -20.18
CA LYS A 118 -1.62 0.91 -19.46
C LYS A 118 -1.49 2.43 -19.51
N GLY A 119 -1.31 3.07 -18.35
CA GLY A 119 -0.98 4.49 -18.27
C GLY A 119 0.48 4.75 -18.67
N THR A 120 1.01 5.88 -18.22
CA THR A 120 2.41 6.26 -18.48
C THR A 120 3.35 5.90 -17.33
N GLN A 121 2.85 5.22 -16.29
CA GLN A 121 3.65 4.75 -15.17
C GLN A 121 4.84 3.89 -15.62
N VAL A 122 5.95 3.96 -14.87
CA VAL A 122 7.20 3.28 -15.20
C VAL A 122 7.01 1.78 -15.30
N ASP A 123 6.16 1.18 -14.45
CA ASP A 123 5.90 -0.26 -14.49
C ASP A 123 4.46 -0.62 -14.13
N LEU A 124 4.00 -1.75 -14.67
CA LEU A 124 2.71 -2.36 -14.38
C LEU A 124 2.93 -3.86 -14.20
N SER A 125 2.48 -4.41 -13.07
CA SER A 125 2.62 -5.84 -12.81
C SER A 125 1.34 -6.45 -12.28
N PHE A 126 1.11 -7.70 -12.69
CA PHE A 126 0.02 -8.57 -12.24
C PHE A 126 0.62 -9.74 -11.47
N SER A 127 0.09 -10.02 -10.29
CA SER A 127 0.56 -11.14 -9.45
C SER A 127 -0.63 -11.90 -8.88
N VAL A 128 -0.51 -13.23 -8.80
CA VAL A 128 -1.52 -14.09 -8.19
C VAL A 128 -0.97 -14.76 -6.94
N TYR A 129 -1.80 -14.86 -5.92
CA TYR A 129 -1.45 -15.34 -4.59
C TYR A 129 -2.44 -16.40 -4.11
N GLU A 130 -1.94 -17.32 -3.27
CA GLU A 130 -2.77 -18.35 -2.64
C GLU A 130 -3.65 -17.76 -1.54
N GLU A 131 -3.11 -16.84 -0.74
CA GLU A 131 -3.84 -16.18 0.35
C GLU A 131 -3.71 -14.66 0.26
N ASP A 132 -2.68 -14.10 0.86
CA ASP A 132 -2.42 -12.67 0.91
C ASP A 132 -1.08 -12.31 0.26
N ALA A 133 -0.76 -11.01 0.24
CA ALA A 133 0.47 -10.50 -0.36
C ALA A 133 1.76 -10.93 0.35
N LEU A 134 1.69 -11.58 1.52
CA LEU A 134 2.84 -12.21 2.20
C LEU A 134 3.02 -13.67 1.80
N SER A 135 2.00 -14.28 1.21
CA SER A 135 2.13 -15.62 0.65
C SER A 135 3.00 -15.58 -0.61
N LYS A 136 3.60 -16.70 -0.95
CA LYS A 136 4.42 -16.83 -2.15
C LYS A 136 3.63 -16.38 -3.38
N THR A 137 4.22 -15.53 -4.21
CA THR A 137 3.71 -15.24 -5.54
C THR A 137 3.73 -16.52 -6.37
N LEU A 138 2.55 -16.97 -6.81
CA LEU A 138 2.41 -18.22 -7.58
C LEU A 138 2.68 -18.01 -9.07
N ALA A 139 2.28 -16.87 -9.61
CA ALA A 139 2.63 -16.41 -10.94
C ALA A 139 2.63 -14.88 -10.96
N ALA A 140 3.44 -14.31 -11.82
CA ALA A 140 3.51 -12.88 -12.08
C ALA A 140 3.73 -12.62 -13.57
N LEU A 141 3.25 -11.47 -14.05
CA LEU A 141 3.45 -10.97 -15.40
C LEU A 141 3.66 -9.46 -15.32
N ASN A 142 4.74 -8.97 -15.91
CA ASN A 142 5.06 -7.54 -15.99
C ASN A 142 4.69 -7.00 -17.36
N ALA A 143 4.42 -5.71 -17.46
CA ALA A 143 4.04 -5.06 -18.72
C ALA A 143 5.10 -5.21 -19.82
N ASP A 144 6.39 -5.32 -19.46
CA ASP A 144 7.48 -5.51 -20.41
C ASP A 144 7.40 -6.86 -21.15
N ASP A 145 6.71 -7.85 -20.54
CA ASP A 145 6.49 -9.18 -21.10
C ASP A 145 5.10 -9.32 -21.75
N MET A 146 4.34 -8.21 -21.88
CA MET A 146 2.97 -8.22 -22.40
C MET A 146 2.88 -7.67 -23.82
N GLU A 147 1.94 -8.22 -24.58
CA GLU A 147 1.42 -7.60 -25.79
C GLU A 147 0.49 -6.45 -25.39
N ILE A 148 0.93 -5.21 -25.63
CA ILE A 148 0.16 -3.97 -25.38
C ILE A 148 0.06 -3.22 -26.71
N ALA A 149 -1.16 -2.83 -27.06
CA ALA A 149 -1.39 -2.09 -28.30
C ALA A 149 -0.80 -0.67 -28.26
N PRO A 150 -0.55 -0.01 -29.42
CA PRO A 150 0.03 1.33 -29.45
C PRO A 150 -0.76 2.42 -28.71
N ASP A 151 -2.07 2.22 -28.53
CA ASP A 151 -2.94 3.11 -27.76
C ASP A 151 -2.90 2.81 -26.23
N GLY A 152 -2.11 1.83 -25.82
CA GLY A 152 -1.99 1.39 -24.42
C GLY A 152 -3.01 0.32 -24.02
N SER A 153 -3.96 -0.05 -24.89
CA SER A 153 -4.95 -1.07 -24.56
C SER A 153 -4.32 -2.47 -24.48
N PHE A 154 -4.82 -3.27 -23.53
CA PHE A 154 -4.38 -4.65 -23.34
C PHE A 154 -5.52 -5.55 -22.84
N GLU A 155 -5.32 -6.84 -23.04
CA GLU A 155 -6.11 -7.90 -22.46
C GLU A 155 -5.19 -8.97 -21.88
N LEU A 156 -5.51 -9.49 -20.68
CA LEU A 156 -4.81 -10.59 -20.03
C LEU A 156 -5.84 -11.64 -19.57
N ILE A 157 -5.67 -12.86 -20.02
CA ILE A 157 -6.52 -13.99 -19.58
C ILE A 157 -5.84 -14.70 -18.42
N LEU A 158 -6.59 -14.90 -17.33
CA LEU A 158 -6.18 -15.68 -16.17
C LEU A 158 -6.90 -17.03 -16.15
N GLY A 159 -6.16 -18.11 -16.01
CA GLY A 159 -6.72 -19.47 -15.92
C GLY A 159 -7.16 -20.04 -17.25
N GLY A 160 -7.94 -21.14 -17.19
CA GLY A 160 -8.36 -21.87 -18.38
C GLY A 160 -7.21 -22.51 -19.16
N GLN A 161 -7.48 -22.85 -20.41
CA GLN A 161 -6.44 -23.30 -21.35
C GLN A 161 -5.61 -22.11 -21.82
N LYS A 162 -4.31 -22.35 -22.07
CA LYS A 162 -3.43 -21.32 -22.63
C LYS A 162 -3.98 -20.77 -23.94
N VAL A 163 -4.13 -19.47 -24.03
CA VAL A 163 -4.57 -18.74 -25.24
C VAL A 163 -3.38 -18.01 -25.90
N LYS A 164 -3.59 -17.54 -27.13
CA LYS A 164 -2.66 -16.61 -27.80
C LYS A 164 -2.77 -15.23 -27.13
N GLY A 165 -1.66 -14.51 -27.02
CA GLY A 165 -1.59 -13.21 -26.35
C GLY A 165 -1.22 -13.35 -24.88
N ASN A 166 -1.59 -12.37 -24.06
CA ASN A 166 -1.25 -12.34 -22.65
C ASN A 166 -2.09 -13.38 -21.88
N TRP A 167 -1.40 -14.31 -21.26
CA TRP A 167 -2.03 -15.38 -20.48
C TRP A 167 -1.20 -15.71 -19.24
N MET A 168 -1.88 -15.92 -18.12
CA MET A 168 -1.26 -16.35 -16.88
C MET A 168 -2.04 -17.54 -16.27
N PRO A 169 -1.34 -18.62 -15.85
CA PRO A 169 -2.00 -19.78 -15.28
C PRO A 169 -2.63 -19.45 -13.92
N LEU A 170 -3.81 -20.01 -13.65
CA LEU A 170 -4.34 -20.12 -12.31
C LEU A 170 -4.24 -21.58 -11.82
N GLN A 171 -3.94 -21.73 -10.54
CA GLN A 171 -3.88 -23.02 -9.87
C GLN A 171 -4.99 -23.10 -8.83
N LYS A 172 -5.44 -24.33 -8.54
CA LYS A 172 -6.34 -24.57 -7.41
C LYS A 172 -5.67 -24.04 -6.13
N GLY A 173 -6.36 -23.18 -5.40
CA GLY A 173 -5.82 -22.52 -4.22
C GLY A 173 -5.53 -21.03 -4.40
N VAL A 174 -5.34 -20.54 -5.64
CA VAL A 174 -5.25 -19.09 -5.88
C VAL A 174 -6.53 -18.40 -5.40
N LYS A 175 -6.37 -17.37 -4.60
CA LYS A 175 -7.48 -16.61 -4.00
C LYS A 175 -7.49 -15.13 -4.38
N ARG A 176 -6.36 -14.59 -4.89
CA ARG A 176 -6.19 -13.14 -5.08
C ARG A 176 -5.39 -12.81 -6.33
N VAL A 177 -5.80 -11.73 -6.99
CA VAL A 177 -4.97 -10.97 -7.94
C VAL A 177 -4.59 -9.65 -7.29
N LEU A 178 -3.34 -9.26 -7.43
CA LEU A 178 -2.83 -7.95 -7.05
C LEU A 178 -2.16 -7.31 -8.26
N VAL A 179 -2.66 -6.12 -8.63
CA VAL A 179 -2.09 -5.28 -9.68
C VAL A 179 -1.30 -4.16 -9.03
N ARG A 180 -0.11 -3.87 -9.54
CA ARG A 180 0.72 -2.76 -9.11
C ARG A 180 1.02 -1.85 -10.28
N GLN A 181 0.63 -0.60 -10.17
CA GLN A 181 1.01 0.49 -11.07
C GLN A 181 2.06 1.32 -10.35
N ILE A 182 3.30 1.31 -10.87
CA ILE A 182 4.47 1.90 -10.21
C ILE A 182 4.83 3.21 -10.91
N HIS A 183 4.92 4.29 -10.14
CA HIS A 183 5.21 5.64 -10.65
C HIS A 183 6.58 6.09 -10.11
N SER A 184 7.49 6.47 -10.98
CA SER A 184 8.80 7.03 -10.64
C SER A 184 8.81 8.55 -10.79
N ASP A 185 8.47 9.06 -11.96
CA ASP A 185 8.31 10.50 -12.19
C ASP A 185 6.86 10.95 -11.91
N TRP A 186 6.63 11.50 -10.73
CA TRP A 186 5.32 11.99 -10.34
C TRP A 186 4.87 13.27 -11.08
N ALA A 187 5.75 13.90 -11.85
CA ALA A 187 5.39 15.08 -12.65
C ALA A 187 4.63 14.66 -13.92
N THR A 188 4.99 13.54 -14.53
CA THR A 188 4.55 13.16 -15.87
C THR A 188 3.78 11.84 -15.92
N GLU A 189 4.00 10.92 -14.99
CA GLU A 189 3.41 9.60 -15.02
C GLU A 189 1.99 9.58 -14.45
N LEU A 190 1.09 8.91 -15.17
CA LEU A 190 -0.32 8.75 -14.81
C LEU A 190 -0.69 7.25 -14.78
N PRO A 191 -1.62 6.84 -13.89
CA PRO A 191 -2.10 5.48 -13.84
C PRO A 191 -2.91 5.12 -15.08
N GLY A 192 -2.94 3.82 -15.39
CA GLY A 192 -3.89 3.24 -16.33
C GLY A 192 -5.23 2.93 -15.66
N ASP A 193 -6.23 2.64 -16.50
CA ASP A 193 -7.51 2.08 -16.10
C ASP A 193 -7.49 0.56 -16.29
N ILE A 194 -7.88 -0.20 -15.25
CA ILE A 194 -7.75 -1.66 -15.22
C ILE A 194 -9.03 -2.26 -14.64
N HIS A 195 -9.60 -3.19 -15.39
CA HIS A 195 -10.86 -3.86 -15.08
C HIS A 195 -10.70 -5.37 -15.04
N ILE A 196 -11.66 -6.06 -14.46
CA ILE A 196 -11.70 -7.53 -14.41
C ILE A 196 -13.12 -8.04 -14.59
N ASP A 197 -13.27 -9.10 -15.39
CA ASP A 197 -14.50 -9.85 -15.58
C ASP A 197 -14.24 -11.34 -15.36
N ARG A 198 -15.21 -12.06 -14.82
CA ARG A 198 -15.24 -13.52 -14.87
C ARG A 198 -15.90 -13.99 -16.16
N ILE A 199 -15.27 -14.88 -16.93
CA ILE A 199 -15.70 -15.23 -18.30
C ILE A 199 -16.04 -16.71 -18.51
N ASP A 200 -15.82 -17.58 -17.53
CA ASP A 200 -16.12 -19.01 -17.61
C ASP A 200 -17.55 -19.36 -17.23
N LYS A 201 -18.33 -18.41 -16.74
CA LYS A 201 -19.74 -18.55 -16.40
C LYS A 201 -20.60 -17.62 -17.25
N ALA A 202 -21.75 -18.10 -17.71
CA ALA A 202 -22.79 -17.22 -18.21
C ALA A 202 -23.07 -16.16 -17.13
N ARG A 203 -23.31 -14.90 -17.54
CA ARG A 203 -23.59 -13.82 -16.58
C ARG A 203 -24.89 -14.14 -15.82
N PRO A 204 -24.82 -14.71 -14.60
CA PRO A 204 -26.00 -14.96 -13.79
C PRO A 204 -26.54 -13.61 -13.30
N THR A 205 -27.81 -13.59 -12.93
CA THR A 205 -28.35 -12.48 -12.16
C THR A 205 -27.62 -12.42 -10.80
N TYR A 206 -27.20 -11.23 -10.38
CA TYR A 206 -26.57 -11.08 -9.05
C TYR A 206 -27.57 -11.55 -7.98
N PRO A 207 -27.19 -12.49 -7.09
CA PRO A 207 -28.11 -13.04 -6.11
C PRO A 207 -28.53 -11.97 -5.08
N ASN A 208 -29.75 -12.13 -4.55
CA ASN A 208 -30.18 -11.32 -3.42
C ASN A 208 -29.35 -11.66 -2.18
N LEU A 209 -28.95 -10.63 -1.44
CA LEU A 209 -28.22 -10.80 -0.20
C LEU A 209 -29.13 -11.47 0.86
N SER A 210 -28.70 -12.61 1.40
CA SER A 210 -29.36 -13.25 2.52
C SER A 210 -28.70 -12.90 3.87
N SER A 211 -29.41 -13.17 4.99
CA SER A 211 -28.84 -13.03 6.32
C SER A 211 -27.60 -13.92 6.52
N ALA A 212 -27.63 -15.13 5.97
CA ALA A 212 -26.51 -16.08 6.05
C ALA A 212 -25.30 -15.58 5.26
N ASP A 213 -25.51 -14.99 4.05
CA ASP A 213 -24.42 -14.40 3.27
C ASP A 213 -23.78 -13.22 4.02
N MET A 214 -24.60 -12.36 4.61
CA MET A 214 -24.07 -11.23 5.39
C MET A 214 -23.35 -11.67 6.66
N ALA A 215 -23.84 -12.69 7.35
CA ALA A 215 -23.16 -13.28 8.50
C ALA A 215 -21.80 -13.89 8.09
N ALA A 216 -21.73 -14.55 6.94
CA ALA A 216 -20.45 -15.06 6.40
C ALA A 216 -19.48 -13.94 6.08
N LYS A 217 -19.96 -12.81 5.51
CA LYS A 217 -19.12 -11.63 5.27
C LYS A 217 -18.62 -10.99 6.56
N LEU A 218 -19.46 -10.86 7.58
CA LEU A 218 -19.06 -10.34 8.90
C LEU A 218 -17.99 -11.24 9.56
N ARG A 219 -18.11 -12.56 9.48
CA ARG A 219 -17.07 -13.49 9.95
C ARG A 219 -15.75 -13.24 9.19
N GLY A 220 -15.80 -13.16 7.87
CA GLY A 220 -14.62 -12.87 7.05
C GLY A 220 -13.94 -11.55 7.43
N ILE A 221 -14.71 -10.48 7.66
CA ILE A 221 -14.21 -9.20 8.14
C ILE A 221 -13.51 -9.39 9.50
N THR A 222 -14.19 -10.05 10.44
CA THR A 222 -13.67 -10.26 11.80
C THR A 222 -12.35 -11.02 11.79
N ASP A 223 -12.26 -12.12 11.04
CA ASP A 223 -11.08 -12.98 10.97
C ASP A 223 -9.89 -12.25 10.31
N THR A 224 -10.13 -11.60 9.17
CA THR A 224 -9.09 -10.84 8.46
C THR A 224 -8.60 -9.66 9.29
N PHE A 225 -9.52 -8.92 9.92
CA PHE A 225 -9.20 -7.80 10.79
C PHE A 225 -8.38 -8.23 12.01
N ALA A 226 -8.87 -9.21 12.78
CA ALA A 226 -8.20 -9.70 13.98
C ALA A 226 -6.78 -10.24 13.70
N THR A 227 -6.60 -10.85 12.53
CA THR A 227 -5.30 -11.35 12.08
C THR A 227 -4.36 -10.21 11.70
N ASN A 228 -4.81 -9.29 10.85
CA ASN A 228 -3.92 -8.31 10.23
C ASN A 228 -3.57 -7.14 11.16
N VAL A 229 -4.45 -6.78 12.11
CA VAL A 229 -4.15 -5.72 13.09
C VAL A 229 -2.95 -6.05 13.96
N GLN A 230 -2.66 -7.33 14.20
CA GLN A 230 -1.52 -7.80 14.96
C GLN A 230 -0.32 -8.19 14.07
N ARG A 231 -0.60 -8.80 12.90
CA ARG A 231 0.43 -9.34 12.00
C ARG A 231 1.47 -8.29 11.59
N TRP A 232 1.02 -7.11 11.20
CA TRP A 232 1.91 -6.10 10.63
C TRP A 232 2.83 -5.45 11.64
N PRO A 233 2.35 -5.00 12.83
CA PRO A 233 3.25 -4.57 13.89
C PRO A 233 4.23 -5.67 14.33
N GLU A 234 3.75 -6.90 14.43
CA GLU A 234 4.59 -8.04 14.80
C GLU A 234 5.66 -8.35 13.74
N TYR A 235 5.34 -8.19 12.45
CA TYR A 235 6.32 -8.28 11.37
C TYR A 235 7.40 -7.21 11.53
N SER A 236 7.02 -5.95 11.75
CA SER A 236 7.95 -4.85 11.98
C SER A 236 8.85 -5.12 13.20
N ARG A 237 8.26 -5.56 14.31
CA ARG A 237 8.97 -5.90 15.53
C ARG A 237 10.00 -7.01 15.34
N THR A 238 9.60 -8.10 14.70
CA THR A 238 10.46 -9.29 14.55
C THR A 238 11.52 -9.14 13.48
N ARG A 239 11.27 -8.34 12.43
CA ARG A 239 12.20 -8.21 11.29
C ARG A 239 13.18 -7.06 11.43
N PHE A 240 12.81 -6.01 12.14
CA PHE A 240 13.65 -4.83 12.30
C PHE A 240 14.08 -4.65 13.75
N ASP A 241 13.16 -4.41 14.63
CA ASP A 241 13.41 -4.03 15.99
C ASP A 241 14.14 -5.11 16.82
N ALA A 242 13.88 -6.40 16.57
CA ALA A 242 14.54 -7.50 17.27
C ALA A 242 15.86 -7.95 16.62
N LEU A 243 16.07 -7.72 15.33
CA LEU A 243 17.18 -8.31 14.58
C LEU A 243 18.20 -7.30 14.05
N LEU A 244 17.83 -6.03 13.97
CA LEU A 244 18.67 -5.01 13.37
C LEU A 244 18.97 -3.91 14.39
N PRO A 245 20.23 -3.49 14.58
CA PRO A 245 20.52 -2.29 15.35
C PRO A 245 19.81 -1.06 14.78
N VAL A 246 19.28 -0.20 15.65
CA VAL A 246 18.63 1.03 15.26
C VAL A 246 19.58 1.94 14.47
N ASN A 247 19.06 2.70 13.53
CA ASN A 247 19.82 3.60 12.64
C ASN A 247 20.83 2.87 11.73
N THR A 248 20.57 1.59 11.42
CA THR A 248 21.34 0.81 10.46
C THR A 248 20.47 0.25 9.34
N LEU A 249 21.11 -0.26 8.30
CA LEU A 249 20.45 -0.82 7.13
C LEU A 249 20.75 -2.33 7.00
N THR A 250 19.79 -3.09 6.48
CA THR A 250 20.05 -4.47 6.04
C THR A 250 20.94 -4.47 4.79
N LYS A 251 21.54 -5.61 4.48
CA LYS A 251 22.09 -5.82 3.13
C LYS A 251 20.96 -5.89 2.09
N PRO A 252 21.21 -5.48 0.83
CA PRO A 252 20.28 -5.68 -0.26
C PRO A 252 19.92 -7.17 -0.41
N ARG A 253 18.64 -7.46 -0.65
CA ARG A 253 18.15 -8.83 -0.85
C ARG A 253 16.97 -8.87 -1.80
N ASP A 254 16.90 -9.91 -2.63
CA ASP A 254 15.72 -10.24 -3.41
C ASP A 254 14.57 -10.67 -2.47
N VAL A 255 13.40 -10.08 -2.64
CA VAL A 255 12.21 -10.36 -1.82
C VAL A 255 11.13 -11.16 -2.55
N SER A 256 11.39 -11.63 -3.75
CA SER A 256 10.44 -12.40 -4.57
C SER A 256 9.90 -13.63 -3.85
N ALA A 257 10.75 -14.32 -3.07
CA ALA A 257 10.38 -15.51 -2.31
C ALA A 257 9.55 -15.24 -1.04
N THR A 258 9.40 -13.97 -0.64
CA THR A 258 8.74 -13.55 0.61
C THR A 258 7.50 -12.70 0.39
N GLY A 259 6.81 -12.88 -0.76
CA GLY A 259 5.59 -12.16 -1.10
C GLY A 259 5.79 -10.76 -1.70
N GLY A 260 7.04 -10.33 -1.87
CA GLY A 260 7.37 -9.09 -2.59
C GLY A 260 7.07 -9.17 -4.09
N LEU A 261 7.20 -8.04 -4.77
CA LEU A 261 7.18 -8.02 -6.24
C LEU A 261 8.33 -8.89 -6.76
N ALA A 262 8.04 -9.73 -7.75
CA ALA A 262 9.07 -10.54 -8.42
C ALA A 262 10.16 -9.63 -9.02
N GLY A 263 11.43 -9.96 -8.78
CA GLY A 263 12.55 -9.16 -9.26
C GLY A 263 12.85 -7.89 -8.43
N ARG A 264 12.21 -7.71 -7.27
CA ARG A 264 12.49 -6.58 -6.37
C ARG A 264 13.62 -6.89 -5.43
N VAL A 265 14.66 -6.06 -5.44
CA VAL A 265 15.68 -6.00 -4.39
C VAL A 265 15.29 -4.95 -3.36
N MET A 266 15.43 -5.27 -2.08
CA MET A 266 15.09 -4.36 -0.99
C MET A 266 16.23 -4.20 0.01
N VAL A 267 16.34 -2.99 0.55
CA VAL A 267 17.09 -2.64 1.76
C VAL A 267 16.10 -2.09 2.77
N GLY A 268 16.16 -2.57 4.00
CA GLY A 268 15.30 -2.11 5.08
C GLY A 268 16.10 -1.58 6.26
N GLY A 269 15.48 -0.76 7.07
CA GLY A 269 16.03 -0.24 8.31
C GLY A 269 14.94 0.26 9.23
N HIS A 270 15.31 0.54 10.47
CA HIS A 270 14.49 1.29 11.38
C HIS A 270 15.32 2.38 12.05
N PHE A 271 14.68 3.49 12.36
CA PHE A 271 15.34 4.66 12.93
C PHE A 271 14.78 5.03 14.30
N TYR A 272 15.64 5.60 15.12
CA TYR A 272 15.30 6.31 16.34
C TYR A 272 16.17 7.57 16.45
N LEU A 273 15.54 8.74 16.39
CA LEU A 273 16.22 10.04 16.31
C LEU A 273 15.81 10.93 17.48
N GLN A 274 16.78 11.53 18.15
CA GLN A 274 16.55 12.63 19.07
C GLN A 274 16.23 13.93 18.29
N ASP A 275 15.67 14.93 18.95
CA ASP A 275 15.29 16.20 18.31
C ASP A 275 16.46 16.92 17.60
N ASN A 276 17.68 16.68 18.04
CA ASN A 276 18.91 17.28 17.48
C ASN A 276 19.71 16.29 16.61
N GLU A 277 19.08 15.26 16.09
CA GLU A 277 19.72 14.22 15.28
C GLU A 277 19.09 14.11 13.90
N ALA A 278 19.89 13.63 12.96
CA ALA A 278 19.48 13.23 11.64
C ALA A 278 20.12 11.89 11.27
N LEU A 279 19.41 11.05 10.52
CA LEU A 279 19.99 9.86 9.90
C LEU A 279 20.31 10.22 8.45
N LEU A 280 21.60 10.24 8.12
CA LEU A 280 22.08 10.45 6.77
C LEU A 280 22.26 9.11 6.07
N ILE A 281 21.57 8.94 4.94
CA ILE A 281 21.67 7.73 4.11
C ILE A 281 22.32 8.11 2.79
N LYS A 282 23.51 7.54 2.53
CA LYS A 282 24.17 7.65 1.23
C LYS A 282 23.80 6.46 0.36
N SER A 283 23.37 6.71 -0.86
CA SER A 283 22.99 5.72 -1.87
C SER A 283 23.50 6.15 -3.24
N TYR A 284 23.43 5.26 -4.21
CA TYR A 284 23.93 5.53 -5.57
C TYR A 284 22.84 5.24 -6.60
N PRO A 285 22.88 5.89 -7.78
CA PRO A 285 22.12 5.45 -8.93
C PRO A 285 22.48 4.00 -9.28
N THR A 286 21.46 3.24 -9.68
CA THR A 286 21.61 1.85 -10.11
C THR A 286 21.00 1.66 -11.50
N GLU A 287 21.16 0.48 -12.08
CA GLU A 287 20.50 0.10 -13.34
C GLU A 287 19.03 -0.32 -13.13
N ALA A 288 18.49 -0.16 -11.93
CA ALA A 288 17.10 -0.47 -11.65
C ALA A 288 16.16 0.40 -12.48
N LYS A 289 15.13 -0.21 -13.05
CA LYS A 289 14.05 0.49 -13.76
C LYS A 289 13.28 1.45 -12.83
N TYR A 290 13.19 1.08 -11.56
CA TYR A 290 12.61 1.88 -10.49
C TYR A 290 13.48 1.77 -9.23
N GLN A 291 13.84 2.91 -8.66
CA GLN A 291 14.60 3.03 -7.41
C GLN A 291 13.95 4.08 -6.52
N ALA A 292 13.70 3.74 -5.26
CA ALA A 292 13.08 4.67 -4.30
C ALA A 292 13.47 4.38 -2.86
N ILE A 293 13.30 5.40 -2.02
CA ILE A 293 13.34 5.33 -0.56
C ILE A 293 12.03 5.86 0.01
N GLN A 294 11.49 5.22 1.05
CA GLN A 294 10.33 5.71 1.78
C GLN A 294 10.41 5.45 3.28
N LEU A 295 9.71 6.26 4.05
CA LEU A 295 9.51 6.11 5.48
C LEU A 295 8.14 5.47 5.77
N GLY A 296 8.05 4.79 6.89
CA GLY A 296 6.83 4.19 7.40
C GLY A 296 6.79 4.15 8.92
N HIS A 297 5.59 3.88 9.42
CA HIS A 297 5.36 3.65 10.85
C HIS A 297 5.71 2.22 11.23
N HIS A 298 5.97 2.00 12.50
CA HIS A 298 6.15 0.64 13.02
C HIS A 298 4.89 -0.25 12.92
N TRP A 299 3.71 0.35 12.68
CA TRP A 299 2.49 -0.36 12.31
C TRP A 299 2.56 -1.00 10.91
N TRP A 300 3.70 -0.86 10.21
CA TRP A 300 4.01 -1.39 8.90
C TRP A 300 3.15 -0.77 7.79
N GLU A 301 3.05 0.54 7.82
CA GLU A 301 2.32 1.39 6.88
C GLU A 301 3.19 2.57 6.43
N SER A 302 3.01 3.05 5.19
CA SER A 302 3.72 4.24 4.70
C SER A 302 3.28 5.49 5.47
N MET A 303 4.21 6.42 5.72
CA MET A 303 3.92 7.77 6.19
C MET A 303 3.13 8.56 5.15
N ASP A 304 2.68 9.77 5.47
CA ASP A 304 1.92 10.62 4.55
C ASP A 304 2.79 11.10 3.40
N TYR A 305 2.73 10.38 2.29
CA TYR A 305 3.47 10.72 1.08
C TYR A 305 2.78 11.76 0.19
N ALA A 306 1.49 12.05 0.44
CA ALA A 306 0.73 13.00 -0.35
C ALA A 306 1.01 14.46 0.04
N HIS A 307 1.10 14.71 1.35
CA HIS A 307 1.23 16.05 1.90
C HIS A 307 2.62 16.32 2.50
N ARG A 308 3.48 15.32 2.56
CA ARG A 308 4.82 15.37 3.12
C ARG A 308 5.83 14.69 2.19
N GLN A 309 7.08 15.09 2.26
CA GLN A 309 8.17 14.43 1.54
C GLN A 309 8.71 13.28 2.37
N SER A 310 7.89 12.24 2.60
CA SER A 310 8.26 11.02 3.34
C SER A 310 8.78 9.90 2.43
N SER A 311 8.89 10.16 1.14
CA SER A 311 9.45 9.26 0.12
C SER A 311 10.07 10.05 -1.03
N LEU A 312 11.03 9.45 -1.70
CA LEU A 312 11.63 9.96 -2.93
C LEU A 312 11.98 8.80 -3.86
N THR A 313 11.63 8.92 -5.13
CA THR A 313 12.15 8.07 -6.21
C THR A 313 13.46 8.63 -6.75
N ALA A 314 14.16 7.88 -7.60
CA ALA A 314 15.36 8.37 -8.28
C ALA A 314 15.06 9.59 -9.17
N ASP A 315 13.86 9.66 -9.78
CA ASP A 315 13.44 10.79 -10.62
C ASP A 315 13.06 12.04 -9.81
N GLN A 316 12.77 11.88 -8.53
CA GLN A 316 12.48 12.99 -7.61
C GLN A 316 13.69 13.43 -6.81
N ALA A 317 14.65 12.54 -6.58
CA ALA A 317 15.84 12.80 -5.82
C ALA A 317 16.87 13.56 -6.66
N VAL A 318 17.66 14.40 -6.02
CA VAL A 318 18.74 15.18 -6.66
C VAL A 318 20.08 14.51 -6.34
N LEU A 319 20.90 14.29 -7.38
CA LEU A 319 22.26 13.79 -7.22
C LEU A 319 23.18 14.90 -6.72
N SER A 320 24.04 14.56 -5.80
CA SER A 320 25.16 15.41 -5.37
C SER A 320 26.29 15.36 -6.39
N SER A 321 27.24 16.30 -6.30
CA SER A 321 28.35 16.43 -7.25
C SER A 321 29.29 15.20 -7.28
N ASP A 322 29.29 14.39 -6.21
CA ASP A 322 30.05 13.13 -6.16
C ASP A 322 29.29 11.94 -6.80
N GLY A 323 28.13 12.17 -7.41
CA GLY A 323 27.33 11.16 -8.07
C GLY A 323 26.52 10.27 -7.12
N ALA A 324 26.39 10.61 -5.86
CA ALA A 324 25.57 9.90 -4.89
C ALA A 324 24.29 10.67 -4.53
N TYR A 325 23.31 9.97 -3.99
CA TYR A 325 22.18 10.54 -3.27
C TYR A 325 22.49 10.61 -1.78
N TYR A 326 22.18 11.74 -1.14
CA TYR A 326 22.24 11.91 0.29
C TYR A 326 20.84 12.19 0.84
N PHE A 327 20.17 11.15 1.31
CA PHE A 327 18.85 11.26 1.94
C PHE A 327 19.01 11.61 3.41
N ILE A 328 18.29 12.62 3.87
CA ILE A 328 18.41 13.16 5.22
C ILE A 328 17.09 12.95 5.95
N LEU A 329 17.05 12.01 6.89
CA LEU A 329 15.88 11.75 7.72
C LEU A 329 15.96 12.60 8.97
N THR A 330 15.02 13.51 9.14
CA THR A 330 14.91 14.32 10.35
C THR A 330 13.50 14.93 10.48
N LYS A 331 13.16 15.30 11.70
CA LYS A 331 11.88 15.91 12.07
C LYS A 331 11.70 17.32 11.47
N ASN A 332 12.76 18.09 11.43
CA ASN A 332 12.75 19.48 10.96
C ASN A 332 13.41 19.58 9.58
N ASP A 333 12.84 20.36 8.67
CA ASP A 333 13.41 20.58 7.34
C ASP A 333 14.80 21.22 7.46
N PRO A 334 15.87 20.51 7.05
CA PRO A 334 17.24 21.04 7.08
C PRO A 334 17.55 21.96 5.88
N GLY A 335 16.60 22.18 4.97
CA GLY A 335 16.76 22.95 3.75
C GLY A 335 17.34 22.20 2.55
N TYR A 336 17.81 20.98 2.69
CA TYR A 336 18.36 20.16 1.60
C TYR A 336 17.28 19.49 0.75
N SER A 337 17.57 19.27 -0.54
CA SER A 337 16.60 18.75 -1.50
C SER A 337 16.06 17.36 -1.12
N ASN A 338 16.95 16.46 -0.73
CA ASN A 338 16.61 15.06 -0.43
C ASN A 338 16.26 14.83 1.07
N TRP A 339 15.67 15.84 1.71
CA TRP A 339 15.09 15.64 3.05
C TRP A 339 13.92 14.67 3.01
N LEU A 340 13.89 13.75 3.96
CA LEU A 340 12.76 12.86 4.23
C LEU A 340 12.13 13.26 5.57
N ASP A 341 10.91 13.78 5.48
CA ASP A 341 10.11 14.24 6.62
C ASP A 341 9.61 13.03 7.43
N THR A 342 10.08 12.93 8.69
CA THR A 342 9.62 11.89 9.62
C THR A 342 8.25 12.20 10.23
N GLU A 343 7.53 13.22 9.74
CA GLU A 343 6.26 13.69 10.30
C GLU A 343 6.34 14.06 11.79
N GLY A 344 7.54 14.29 12.31
CA GLY A 344 7.79 14.50 13.73
C GLY A 344 7.81 13.24 14.57
N PHE A 345 7.77 12.05 13.96
CA PHE A 345 8.04 10.81 14.68
C PHE A 345 9.53 10.68 14.99
N MET A 346 9.84 10.28 16.23
CA MET A 346 11.21 9.99 16.64
C MET A 346 11.69 8.62 16.14
N ARG A 347 10.77 7.74 15.83
CA ARG A 347 11.05 6.35 15.40
C ARG A 347 10.11 5.93 14.28
N GLY A 348 10.60 5.02 13.45
CA GLY A 348 9.87 4.46 12.34
C GLY A 348 10.73 3.47 11.58
N VAL A 349 10.23 3.04 10.44
CA VAL A 349 10.91 2.14 9.51
C VAL A 349 11.21 2.87 8.21
N LEU A 350 12.19 2.38 7.49
CA LEU A 350 12.49 2.83 6.14
C LEU A 350 12.69 1.64 5.21
N LEU A 351 12.27 1.79 3.97
CA LEU A 351 12.53 0.82 2.92
C LEU A 351 13.10 1.53 1.69
N MET A 352 14.15 0.92 1.12
CA MET A 352 14.62 1.23 -0.23
C MET A 352 14.25 0.08 -1.15
N ARG A 353 13.75 0.39 -2.33
CA ARG A 353 13.29 -0.56 -3.33
C ARG A 353 14.01 -0.34 -4.64
N TYR A 354 14.39 -1.43 -5.28
CA TYR A 354 15.07 -1.47 -6.57
C TYR A 354 14.42 -2.57 -7.41
N ASP A 355 13.69 -2.17 -8.46
CA ASP A 355 12.98 -3.10 -9.35
C ASP A 355 13.70 -3.18 -10.69
N GLY A 356 13.84 -4.38 -11.22
CA GLY A 356 14.45 -4.59 -12.52
C GLY A 356 15.97 -4.53 -12.54
N LEU A 357 16.64 -4.75 -11.41
CA LEU A 357 18.09 -4.93 -11.38
C LEU A 357 18.50 -6.19 -12.15
N PRO A 358 19.60 -6.16 -12.93
CA PRO A 358 20.13 -7.35 -13.60
C PRO A 358 20.41 -8.48 -12.59
N GLY A 359 19.84 -9.66 -12.85
CA GLY A 359 19.98 -10.82 -11.98
C GLY A 359 19.42 -10.65 -10.56
N ASN A 360 18.58 -9.64 -10.32
CA ASN A 360 18.01 -9.30 -9.01
C ASN A 360 19.06 -9.14 -7.90
N THR A 361 20.22 -8.61 -8.25
CA THR A 361 21.35 -8.41 -7.33
C THR A 361 21.87 -6.98 -7.43
N MET A 362 22.48 -6.51 -6.35
CA MET A 362 23.15 -5.23 -6.28
C MET A 362 24.64 -5.44 -6.03
N SER A 363 25.49 -4.75 -6.78
CA SER A 363 26.92 -4.75 -6.55
C SER A 363 27.27 -4.15 -5.19
N GLU A 364 28.22 -4.74 -4.47
CA GLU A 364 28.53 -4.33 -3.08
C GLU A 364 28.95 -2.85 -2.96
N ASN A 365 29.63 -2.30 -3.97
CA ASN A 365 30.02 -0.89 -4.01
C ASN A 365 28.85 0.08 -4.15
N LEU A 366 27.65 -0.40 -4.51
CA LEU A 366 26.40 0.38 -4.59
C LEU A 366 25.51 0.21 -3.35
N ASN A 367 25.92 -0.61 -2.38
CA ASN A 367 25.18 -0.79 -1.16
C ASN A 367 24.99 0.53 -0.43
N PRO A 368 23.76 0.90 -0.05
CA PRO A 368 23.53 2.11 0.71
C PRO A 368 24.13 1.97 2.13
N SER A 369 24.50 3.11 2.68
CA SER A 369 25.02 3.22 4.04
C SER A 369 24.22 4.23 4.86
N ALA A 370 24.17 4.04 6.20
CA ALA A 370 23.48 4.94 7.10
C ALA A 370 24.47 5.47 8.17
N ARG A 371 24.30 6.73 8.53
CA ARG A 371 25.11 7.39 9.56
C ARG A 371 24.24 8.30 10.40
N LEU A 372 24.19 8.08 11.70
CA LEU A 372 23.60 9.01 12.66
C LEU A 372 24.53 10.20 12.86
N VAL A 373 24.01 11.42 12.74
CA VAL A 373 24.76 12.67 12.89
C VAL A 373 23.95 13.66 13.73
N LYS A 374 24.63 14.66 14.30
CA LYS A 374 23.91 15.77 14.90
C LYS A 374 23.39 16.73 13.81
N PHE A 375 22.18 17.24 14.00
CA PHE A 375 21.53 18.11 13.03
C PHE A 375 22.40 19.30 12.61
N ASN A 376 23.08 19.94 13.58
CA ASN A 376 23.95 21.09 13.33
C ASN A 376 25.24 20.73 12.58
N ASP A 377 25.61 19.46 12.57
CA ASP A 377 26.84 18.98 11.92
C ASP A 377 26.59 18.41 10.51
N LEU A 378 25.32 18.41 10.03
CA LEU A 378 24.93 17.86 8.73
C LEU A 378 25.85 18.33 7.59
N ALA A 379 26.12 19.62 7.51
CA ALA A 379 26.94 20.21 6.46
C ALA A 379 28.37 19.64 6.41
N THR A 380 28.89 19.09 7.50
CA THR A 380 30.25 18.49 7.53
C THR A 380 30.30 17.10 6.89
N PHE A 381 29.14 16.47 6.68
CA PHE A 381 28.99 15.13 6.11
C PHE A 381 28.39 15.11 4.71
N LEU A 382 28.05 16.28 4.19
CA LEU A 382 27.49 16.46 2.85
C LEU A 382 28.52 17.09 1.92
N PRO A 383 28.43 16.87 0.61
CA PRO A 383 29.19 17.64 -0.36
C PRO A 383 28.96 19.15 -0.17
N PRO A 384 29.99 20.00 -0.38
CA PRO A 384 29.87 21.46 -0.16
C PRO A 384 28.79 22.13 -1.01
N ASP A 385 28.44 21.53 -2.13
CA ASP A 385 27.47 22.00 -3.11
C ASP A 385 26.14 21.21 -3.06
N GLU A 386 25.87 20.51 -1.92
CA GLU A 386 24.62 19.77 -1.75
C GLU A 386 23.40 20.66 -2.01
N PRO A 387 22.46 20.23 -2.89
CA PRO A 387 21.35 21.08 -3.32
C PRO A 387 20.44 21.51 -2.17
N ILE A 388 20.22 22.82 -2.08
CA ILE A 388 19.37 23.47 -1.07
C ILE A 388 18.10 23.98 -1.73
N LEU A 389 16.97 23.85 -1.03
CA LEU A 389 15.68 24.38 -1.45
C LEU A 389 15.27 25.59 -0.62
N THR A 390 14.69 26.58 -1.30
CA THR A 390 13.93 27.64 -0.65
C THR A 390 12.60 27.09 -0.10
N LYS A 391 11.99 27.77 0.86
CA LYS A 391 10.65 27.45 1.37
C LYS A 391 9.62 27.37 0.24
N LYS A 392 9.71 28.26 -0.76
CA LYS A 392 8.79 28.25 -1.91
C LYS A 392 8.94 26.99 -2.76
N GLN A 393 10.17 26.59 -3.08
CA GLN A 393 10.43 25.35 -3.83
C GLN A 393 9.92 24.11 -3.06
N ARG A 394 10.10 24.06 -1.73
CA ARG A 394 9.54 22.99 -0.92
C ARG A 394 8.02 22.96 -0.99
N GLN A 395 7.35 24.09 -0.92
CA GLN A 395 5.89 24.18 -1.07
C GLN A 395 5.42 23.71 -2.45
N ASP A 396 6.15 24.07 -3.50
CA ASP A 396 5.83 23.65 -4.86
C ASP A 396 5.96 22.12 -5.04
N ILE A 397 7.00 21.51 -4.46
CA ILE A 397 7.17 20.05 -4.43
C ILE A 397 5.99 19.38 -3.70
N LEU A 398 5.59 19.89 -2.53
CA LEU A 398 4.45 19.33 -1.79
C LEU A 398 3.13 19.49 -2.55
N ALA A 399 2.92 20.61 -3.23
CA ALA A 399 1.75 20.81 -4.08
C ALA A 399 1.72 19.83 -5.28
N GLN A 400 2.87 19.58 -5.91
CA GLN A 400 3.01 18.61 -6.99
C GLN A 400 2.74 17.18 -6.50
N ARG A 401 3.28 16.80 -5.34
CA ARG A 401 3.00 15.48 -4.73
C ARG A 401 1.52 15.26 -4.51
N ARG A 402 0.84 16.24 -3.89
CA ARG A 402 -0.61 16.18 -3.67
C ARG A 402 -1.38 16.06 -4.99
N ALA A 403 -1.06 16.88 -5.98
CA ALA A 403 -1.72 16.85 -7.29
C ALA A 403 -1.55 15.50 -7.99
N HIS A 404 -0.37 14.90 -7.92
CA HIS A 404 -0.13 13.58 -8.49
C HIS A 404 -0.95 12.50 -7.76
N VAL A 405 -0.97 12.51 -6.42
CA VAL A 405 -1.76 11.53 -5.64
C VAL A 405 -3.25 11.65 -5.97
N GLN A 406 -3.78 12.88 -6.09
CA GLN A 406 -5.17 13.08 -6.53
C GLN A 406 -5.44 12.45 -7.91
N LYS A 407 -4.56 12.67 -8.89
CA LYS A 407 -4.68 12.07 -10.23
C LYS A 407 -4.52 10.55 -10.20
N ARG A 408 -3.57 10.03 -9.40
CA ARG A 408 -3.28 8.60 -9.30
C ARG A 408 -4.48 7.80 -8.80
N PHE A 409 -5.26 8.37 -7.90
CA PHE A 409 -6.40 7.71 -7.25
C PHE A 409 -7.76 8.24 -7.72
N ASN A 410 -7.79 9.15 -8.72
CA ASN A 410 -9.00 9.76 -9.26
C ASN A 410 -9.88 10.46 -8.20
N PHE A 411 -9.24 11.25 -7.31
CA PHE A 411 -9.91 12.07 -6.29
C PHE A 411 -10.22 13.47 -6.79
#